data_26cd9420bc42760a46a19bb08dd5b5e8
#
_entry.id   26cd9420bc42760a46a19bb08dd5b5e8
#
_cell.length_a   1.000
_cell.length_b   1.000
_cell.length_c   1.000
_cell.angle_alpha   90.00
_cell.angle_beta   90.00
_cell.angle_gamma   90.00
#
_symmetry.space_group_name_H-M   'P 1'
#
loop_
_entity.id
_entity.type
_entity.pdbx_description
1 polymer ?
#
loop_
_entity_poly.entity_id
_entity_poly.type
_entity_poly.pdbx_seq_one_letter_code
_entity_poly.pdbx_strand_id
1 'polypeptide(L)'
;MLKRVLLIIMLLILLIVLVGCTKTIDPTGREREVSYGLVKIDTIEGNGNSTICYDPTTMICYILIDGYHRLALSPYYIIGKNGIPEIAIYGKNYEK
;
A
#
# COMPACT_ATOMS: atom_id res chain seq x y z
N MET A 1 34.01 19.73 20.58
CA MET A 1 33.42 18.41 20.86
C MET A 1 31.89 18.39 20.75
N LEU A 2 31.21 19.36 21.28
CA LEU A 2 29.73 19.41 21.22
C LEU A 2 29.20 19.52 19.79
N LYS A 3 29.84 20.29 18.91
CA LYS A 3 29.42 20.46 17.51
C LYS A 3 29.51 19.17 16.70
N ARG A 4 30.52 18.32 16.96
CA ARG A 4 30.66 17.03 16.26
C ARG A 4 29.62 16.01 16.70
N VAL A 5 29.29 15.98 17.98
CA VAL A 5 28.25 15.10 18.52
C VAL A 5 26.88 15.48 17.98
N LEU A 6 26.57 16.79 17.91
CA LEU A 6 25.33 17.30 17.32
C LEU A 6 25.20 16.93 15.83
N LEU A 7 26.29 17.02 15.08
CA LEU A 7 26.30 16.65 13.65
C LEU A 7 26.03 15.16 13.45
N ILE A 8 26.62 14.30 14.27
CA ILE A 8 26.40 12.85 14.22
C ILE A 8 24.96 12.49 14.58
N ILE A 9 24.38 13.14 15.59
CA ILE A 9 22.99 12.94 16.02
C ILE A 9 22.03 13.40 14.92
N MET A 10 22.25 14.54 14.28
CA MET A 10 21.45 15.01 13.15
C MET A 10 21.52 14.07 11.95
N LEU A 11 22.69 13.51 11.65
CA LEU A 11 22.90 12.55 10.57
C LEU A 11 22.16 11.24 10.83
N LEU A 12 22.18 10.75 12.09
CA LEU A 12 21.45 9.56 12.51
C LEU A 12 19.93 9.75 12.42
N ILE A 13 19.41 10.91 12.81
CA ILE A 13 18.00 11.26 12.72
C ILE A 13 17.57 11.32 11.24
N LEU A 14 18.40 11.88 10.37
CA LEU A 14 18.12 11.95 8.94
C LEU A 14 18.07 10.56 8.31
N LEU A 15 18.93 9.65 8.71
CA LEU A 15 18.94 8.26 8.23
C LEU A 15 17.70 7.50 8.68
N ILE A 16 17.21 7.72 9.90
CA ILE A 16 15.99 7.09 10.42
C ILE A 16 14.76 7.58 9.66
N VAL A 17 14.69 8.86 9.30
CA VAL A 17 13.58 9.43 8.53
C VAL A 17 13.53 8.89 7.10
N LEU A 18 14.68 8.62 6.49
CA LEU A 18 14.74 8.07 5.12
C LEU A 18 14.32 6.60 5.01
N VAL A 19 14.45 5.82 6.07
CA VAL A 19 14.14 4.38 6.08
C VAL A 19 12.68 4.09 6.44
N GLY A 20 11.93 5.06 7.01
CA GLY A 20 10.61 4.83 7.59
C GLY A 20 9.39 5.01 6.66
N CYS A 21 9.57 5.34 5.34
CA CYS A 21 8.46 5.85 4.52
C CYS A 21 7.76 4.82 3.63
N THR A 22 8.10 3.52 3.67
CA THR A 22 7.55 2.52 2.73
C THR A 22 6.48 1.62 3.32
N LYS A 23 6.17 1.76 4.60
CA LYS A 23 5.21 0.89 5.29
C LYS A 23 4.22 1.70 6.09
N THR A 24 2.99 1.21 6.17
CA THR A 24 1.93 1.79 6.98
C THR A 24 1.17 0.70 7.71
N ILE A 25 0.41 1.07 8.74
CA ILE A 25 -0.48 0.16 9.46
C ILE A 25 -1.89 0.37 8.93
N ASP A 26 -2.52 -0.71 8.47
CA ASP A 26 -3.89 -0.65 7.96
C ASP A 26 -4.93 -0.63 9.09
N PRO A 27 -6.23 -0.41 8.79
CA PRO A 27 -7.29 -0.41 9.81
C PRO A 27 -7.42 -1.73 10.58
N THR A 28 -6.89 -2.83 10.05
CA THR A 28 -6.90 -4.14 10.75
C THR A 28 -5.72 -4.30 11.70
N GLY A 29 -4.81 -3.33 11.78
CA GLY A 29 -3.63 -3.34 12.64
C GLY A 29 -2.43 -4.06 12.04
N ARG A 30 -2.49 -4.48 10.79
CA ARG A 30 -1.39 -5.13 10.09
C ARG A 30 -0.47 -4.14 9.41
N GLU A 31 0.83 -4.42 9.42
CA GLU A 31 1.80 -3.64 8.69
C GLU A 31 1.71 -3.99 7.20
N ARG A 32 1.56 -2.97 6.36
CA ARG A 32 1.41 -3.10 4.91
C ARG A 32 2.45 -2.27 4.18
N GLU A 33 2.87 -2.75 3.02
CA GLU A 33 3.72 -1.97 2.12
C GLU A 33 2.91 -0.93 1.36
N VAL A 34 3.53 0.22 1.12
CA VAL A 34 2.93 1.31 0.32
C VAL A 34 3.71 1.44 -0.97
N SER A 35 3.00 1.48 -2.09
CA SER A 35 3.58 1.66 -3.42
C SER A 35 2.68 2.59 -4.23
N TYR A 36 3.26 3.64 -4.82
CA TYR A 36 2.52 4.65 -5.59
C TYR A 36 1.36 5.30 -4.80
N GLY A 37 1.53 5.46 -3.49
CA GLY A 37 0.48 6.00 -2.61
C GLY A 37 -0.64 5.02 -2.28
N LEU A 38 -0.54 3.77 -2.72
CA LEU A 38 -1.53 2.72 -2.48
C LEU A 38 -0.98 1.69 -1.49
N VAL A 39 -1.83 1.21 -0.61
CA VAL A 39 -1.49 0.21 0.39
C VAL A 39 -1.73 -1.18 -0.17
N LYS A 40 -0.69 -2.01 -0.22
CA LYS A 40 -0.79 -3.37 -0.74
C LYS A 40 -1.51 -4.28 0.25
N ILE A 41 -2.47 -5.06 -0.23
CA ILE A 41 -3.21 -6.04 0.57
C ILE A 41 -2.75 -7.46 0.25
N ASP A 42 -2.71 -7.81 -1.04
CA ASP A 42 -2.49 -9.17 -1.49
C ASP A 42 -1.89 -9.19 -2.90
N THR A 43 -1.31 -10.32 -3.27
CA THR A 43 -0.75 -10.55 -4.61
C THR A 43 -1.61 -11.58 -5.34
N ILE A 44 -1.93 -11.31 -6.61
CA ILE A 44 -2.66 -12.26 -7.45
C ILE A 44 -1.68 -13.25 -8.04
N GLU A 45 -1.84 -14.51 -7.71
CA GLU A 45 -1.01 -15.58 -8.24
C GLU A 45 -1.31 -15.87 -9.71
N GLY A 46 -0.26 -16.22 -10.45
CA GLY A 46 -0.38 -16.68 -11.83
C GLY A 46 -0.20 -15.63 -12.91
N ASN A 47 -0.33 -14.35 -12.60
CA ASN A 47 -0.20 -13.25 -13.57
C ASN A 47 0.97 -12.30 -13.27
N GLY A 48 2.03 -12.81 -12.70
CA GLY A 48 3.24 -12.03 -12.48
C GLY A 48 3.09 -10.97 -11.41
N ASN A 49 3.07 -9.69 -11.79
CA ASN A 49 3.20 -8.57 -10.87
C ASN A 49 1.86 -7.89 -10.54
N SER A 50 0.77 -8.65 -10.51
CA SER A 50 -0.55 -8.10 -10.15
C SER A 50 -0.74 -8.10 -8.64
N THR A 51 -1.14 -6.97 -8.09
CA THR A 51 -1.31 -6.78 -6.65
C THR A 51 -2.65 -6.11 -6.37
N ILE A 52 -3.35 -6.57 -5.33
CA ILE A 52 -4.54 -5.88 -4.83
C ILE A 52 -4.09 -4.86 -3.79
N CYS A 53 -4.53 -3.62 -3.96
CA CYS A 53 -4.19 -2.52 -3.06
C CYS A 53 -5.41 -1.62 -2.85
N TYR A 54 -5.33 -0.72 -1.87
CA TYR A 54 -6.40 0.24 -1.64
C TYR A 54 -5.82 1.66 -1.47
N ASP A 55 -6.64 2.65 -1.83
CA ASP A 55 -6.33 4.05 -1.58
C ASP A 55 -6.68 4.37 -0.12
N PRO A 56 -5.70 4.78 0.71
CA PRO A 56 -5.98 5.05 2.13
C PRO A 56 -6.91 6.23 2.37
N THR A 57 -7.14 7.08 1.37
CA THR A 57 -8.05 8.21 1.48
C THR A 57 -9.49 7.81 1.23
N THR A 58 -9.76 7.04 0.17
CA THR A 58 -11.11 6.63 -0.23
C THR A 58 -11.47 5.22 0.21
N MET A 59 -10.48 4.41 0.56
CA MET A 59 -10.59 2.97 0.87
C MET A 59 -11.01 2.11 -0.31
N ILE A 60 -11.10 2.66 -1.50
CA ILE A 60 -11.42 1.91 -2.72
C ILE A 60 -10.24 1.00 -3.08
N CYS A 61 -10.55 -0.26 -3.38
CA CYS A 61 -9.56 -1.24 -3.78
C CYS A 61 -9.32 -1.22 -5.29
N TYR A 62 -8.07 -1.48 -5.66
CA TYR A 62 -7.63 -1.49 -7.05
C TYR A 62 -6.75 -2.71 -7.31
N ILE A 63 -6.68 -3.12 -8.57
CA ILE A 63 -5.65 -4.04 -9.05
C ILE A 63 -4.54 -3.20 -9.67
N LEU A 64 -3.35 -3.33 -9.12
CA LEU A 64 -2.14 -2.68 -9.63
C LEU A 64 -1.33 -3.71 -10.41
N ILE A 65 -1.09 -3.44 -11.67
CA ILE A 65 -0.24 -4.27 -12.53
C ILE A 65 1.04 -3.49 -12.79
N ASP A 66 2.12 -3.94 -12.17
CA ASP A 66 3.45 -3.34 -12.29
C ASP A 66 4.36 -4.31 -13.03
N GLY A 67 4.62 -4.04 -14.29
CA GLY A 67 5.50 -4.82 -15.14
C GLY A 67 6.65 -4.00 -15.69
N TYR A 68 7.51 -4.65 -16.48
CA TYR A 68 8.62 -3.99 -17.14
C TYR A 68 8.10 -2.93 -18.12
N HIS A 69 8.35 -1.66 -17.83
CA HIS A 69 7.85 -0.49 -18.56
C HIS A 69 6.32 -0.38 -18.64
N ARG A 70 5.59 -1.07 -17.73
CA ARG A 70 4.13 -1.03 -17.71
C ARG A 70 3.63 -0.81 -16.30
N LEU A 71 2.73 0.15 -16.17
CA LEU A 71 1.98 0.39 -14.93
C LEU A 71 0.51 0.55 -15.31
N ALA A 72 -0.34 -0.30 -14.78
CA ALA A 72 -1.78 -0.23 -14.99
C ALA A 72 -2.51 -0.30 -13.66
N LEU A 73 -3.57 0.46 -13.53
CA LEU A 73 -4.41 0.50 -12.36
C LEU A 73 -5.87 0.37 -12.78
N SER A 74 -6.58 -0.57 -12.16
CA SER A 74 -8.00 -0.80 -12.43
C SER A 74 -8.75 -0.98 -11.12
N PRO A 75 -10.00 -0.49 -10.99
CA PRO A 75 -10.81 -0.78 -9.82
C PRO A 75 -11.00 -2.29 -9.65
N TYR A 76 -11.00 -2.74 -8.40
CA TYR A 76 -11.22 -4.14 -8.07
C TYR A 76 -12.70 -4.35 -7.73
N TYR A 77 -13.34 -5.26 -8.47
CA TYR A 77 -14.75 -5.60 -8.29
C TYR A 77 -14.90 -6.93 -7.57
N ILE A 78 -15.86 -6.99 -6.68
CA ILE A 78 -16.27 -8.22 -6.00
C ILE A 78 -17.75 -8.50 -6.30
N ILE A 79 -18.17 -9.73 -6.09
CA ILE A 79 -19.58 -10.08 -6.21
C ILE A 79 -20.28 -9.74 -4.89
N GLY A 80 -21.23 -8.83 -4.96
CA GLY A 80 -22.02 -8.40 -3.81
C GLY A 80 -23.08 -9.43 -3.38
N LYS A 81 -23.79 -9.10 -2.32
CA LYS A 81 -24.83 -9.99 -1.73
C LYS A 81 -25.95 -10.35 -2.71
N ASN A 82 -26.22 -9.48 -3.66
CA ASN A 82 -27.27 -9.70 -4.67
C ASN A 82 -26.75 -10.34 -5.96
N GLY A 83 -25.51 -10.83 -5.98
CA GLY A 83 -24.89 -11.39 -7.17
C GLY A 83 -24.47 -10.36 -8.19
N ILE A 84 -24.53 -9.07 -7.87
CA ILE A 84 -24.14 -7.97 -8.77
C ILE A 84 -22.72 -7.55 -8.44
N PRO A 85 -21.84 -7.34 -9.45
CA PRO A 85 -20.51 -6.81 -9.21
C PRO A 85 -20.55 -5.42 -8.58
N GLU A 86 -19.75 -5.22 -7.54
CA GLU A 86 -19.60 -3.91 -6.90
C GLU A 86 -18.13 -3.63 -6.61
N ILE A 87 -17.77 -2.34 -6.49
CA ILE A 87 -16.40 -1.93 -6.22
C ILE A 87 -16.03 -2.37 -4.80
N ALA A 88 -14.89 -3.02 -4.65
CA ALA A 88 -14.38 -3.42 -3.34
C ALA A 88 -13.95 -2.19 -2.55
N ILE A 89 -14.44 -2.06 -1.32
CA ILE A 89 -14.08 -1.01 -0.38
C ILE A 89 -13.50 -1.68 0.85
N TYR A 90 -12.24 -1.39 1.14
CA TYR A 90 -11.51 -2.03 2.23
C TYR A 90 -12.11 -1.64 3.58
N GLY A 91 -12.39 -2.65 4.40
CA GLY A 91 -13.03 -2.46 5.69
C GLY A 91 -14.55 -2.36 5.65
N LYS A 92 -15.18 -2.33 4.46
CA LYS A 92 -16.63 -2.26 4.29
C LYS A 92 -17.21 -3.53 3.69
N ASN A 93 -16.83 -3.87 2.47
CA ASN A 93 -17.29 -5.09 1.77
C ASN A 93 -16.14 -6.02 1.39
N TYR A 94 -14.91 -5.64 1.67
CA TYR A 94 -13.71 -6.42 1.38
C TYR A 94 -12.71 -6.28 2.53
N GLU A 95 -12.20 -7.43 3.01
CA GLU A 95 -11.15 -7.50 4.02
C GLU A 95 -10.23 -8.66 3.71
N LYS A 96 -8.92 -8.44 3.95
CA LYS A 96 -7.98 -9.55 3.85
C LYS A 96 -6.70 -9.34 4.65
#